data_61487ad6d31c368a2c9b2043aa8cceb6
#
_entry.id   61487ad6d31c368a2c9b2043aa8cceb6
#
_cell.length_a   1.000
_cell.length_b   1.000
_cell.length_c   1.000
_cell.angle_alpha   90.00
_cell.angle_beta   90.00
_cell.angle_gamma   90.00
#
_symmetry.space_group_name_H-M   'P 1'
#
loop_
_entity.id
_entity.type
_entity.pdbx_description
1 polymer ?
#
loop_
_entity_poly.entity_id
_entity_poly.type
_entity_poly.pdbx_seq_one_letter_code
_entity_poly.pdbx_strand_id
1 'polypeptide(L)'
;MQGKQGSNDVQRGLQPVVELRSEGASYLYSVRAPRSKGVIPPSSYSHTGFASVADCLRDIARALGGNFSRIYVRLEGHCVGERDIAELRKAPDIVAAELQALCRAVIAEQQKQQQQQEQSEVTTPRC
;
A
#
# COMPACT_ATOMS: atom_id res chain seq x y z
N MET A 1 -18.62 20.79 13.12
CA MET A 1 -18.67 19.44 13.04
C MET A 1 -18.82 18.87 11.70
N GLN A 2 -19.66 19.40 10.93
CA GLN A 2 -19.77 18.91 9.60
C GLN A 2 -18.52 19.09 8.82
N GLY A 3 -17.81 20.14 9.11
CA GLY A 3 -16.55 20.36 8.41
C GLY A 3 -15.60 19.22 8.56
N LYS A 4 -15.66 18.55 9.68
CA LYS A 4 -14.76 17.45 9.88
C LYS A 4 -15.03 16.31 8.95
N GLN A 5 -16.29 16.05 8.69
CA GLN A 5 -16.62 15.00 7.78
C GLN A 5 -16.16 15.31 6.39
N GLY A 6 -16.34 16.53 5.98
CA GLY A 6 -15.84 16.93 4.66
C GLY A 6 -14.36 16.76 4.58
N SER A 7 -13.66 17.13 5.63
CA SER A 7 -12.21 16.96 5.63
C SER A 7 -11.80 15.51 5.52
N ASN A 8 -12.50 14.64 6.21
CA ASN A 8 -12.17 13.22 6.14
C ASN A 8 -12.33 12.69 4.75
N ASP A 9 -13.38 13.07 4.07
CA ASP A 9 -13.58 12.62 2.70
C ASP A 9 -12.49 13.10 1.80
N VAL A 10 -12.10 14.35 1.96
CA VAL A 10 -11.02 14.91 1.15
C VAL A 10 -9.72 14.17 1.43
N GLN A 11 -9.44 13.92 2.68
CA GLN A 11 -8.22 13.23 3.02
C GLN A 11 -8.18 11.84 2.46
N ARG A 12 -9.31 11.16 2.48
CA ARG A 12 -9.36 9.82 1.94
C ARG A 12 -9.04 9.83 0.46
N GLY A 13 -9.55 10.81 -0.26
CA GLY A 13 -9.27 10.90 -1.68
C GLY A 13 -7.83 11.26 -2.00
N LEU A 14 -7.08 11.73 -1.00
CA LEU A 14 -5.71 12.16 -1.21
C LEU A 14 -4.69 11.20 -0.61
N GLN A 15 -5.08 10.00 -0.26
CA GLN A 15 -4.15 9.06 0.33
C GLN A 15 -3.10 8.63 -0.70
N PRO A 16 -1.85 8.59 -0.30
CA PRO A 16 -0.82 8.09 -1.22
C PRO A 16 -0.86 6.59 -1.34
N VAL A 17 -0.29 6.10 -2.42
CA VAL A 17 -0.15 4.68 -2.67
C VAL A 17 1.30 4.31 -2.45
N VAL A 18 1.53 3.29 -1.64
CA VAL A 18 2.86 2.81 -1.35
C VAL A 18 2.97 1.39 -1.90
N GLU A 19 3.98 1.16 -2.72
CA GLU A 19 4.22 -0.16 -3.26
C GLU A 19 5.48 -0.73 -2.66
N LEU A 20 5.38 -1.94 -2.14
CA LEU A 20 6.49 -2.66 -1.54
C LEU A 20 6.87 -3.82 -2.43
N ARG A 21 8.17 -4.01 -2.64
CA ARG A 21 8.66 -5.10 -3.48
C ARG A 21 9.93 -5.68 -2.90
N SER A 22 10.15 -6.94 -3.18
CA SER A 22 11.44 -7.54 -2.89
C SER A 22 12.35 -7.35 -4.08
N GLU A 23 13.64 -7.23 -3.79
CA GLU A 23 14.64 -7.04 -4.82
C GLU A 23 15.88 -7.81 -4.40
N GLY A 24 15.99 -9.05 -4.86
CA GLY A 24 17.07 -9.90 -4.39
C GLY A 24 16.92 -10.18 -2.93
N ALA A 25 17.95 -9.87 -2.17
CA ALA A 25 17.94 -10.12 -0.73
C ALA A 25 17.39 -8.95 0.07
N SER A 26 16.98 -7.88 -0.59
CA SER A 26 16.51 -6.71 0.12
C SER A 26 15.12 -6.33 -0.35
N TYR A 27 14.59 -5.26 0.23
CA TYR A 27 13.26 -4.76 -0.10
C TYR A 27 13.33 -3.30 -0.48
N LEU A 28 12.36 -2.87 -1.24
CA LEU A 28 12.24 -1.47 -1.59
C LEU A 28 10.78 -1.06 -1.49
N TYR A 29 10.56 0.23 -1.40
CA TYR A 29 9.21 0.75 -1.55
C TYR A 29 9.25 1.99 -2.42
N SER A 30 8.15 2.25 -3.09
CA SER A 30 7.97 3.48 -3.83
C SER A 30 6.67 4.12 -3.39
N VAL A 31 6.62 5.42 -3.52
CA VAL A 31 5.47 6.20 -3.10
C VAL A 31 4.96 7.01 -4.27
N ARG A 32 3.67 6.96 -4.46
CA ARG A 32 3.01 7.86 -5.39
C ARG A 32 2.03 8.71 -4.60
N ALA A 33 2.38 9.95 -4.38
CA ALA A 33 1.52 10.85 -3.64
C ALA A 33 0.39 11.32 -4.53
N PRO A 34 -0.77 11.59 -3.96
CA PRO A 34 -1.89 12.08 -4.74
C PRO A 34 -1.64 13.51 -5.18
N ARG A 35 -2.26 13.87 -6.29
CA ARG A 35 -2.15 15.21 -6.80
C ARG A 35 -3.12 16.12 -6.06
N SER A 36 -2.62 17.22 -5.58
CA SER A 36 -3.45 18.24 -4.98
C SER A 36 -3.91 19.18 -6.06
N LYS A 37 -5.14 19.62 -5.92
CA LYS A 37 -5.71 20.49 -6.89
C LYS A 37 -4.92 21.79 -7.04
N GLY A 38 -4.53 22.09 -8.24
CA GLY A 38 -3.88 23.36 -8.55
C GLY A 38 -2.55 23.55 -7.92
N VAL A 39 -1.93 22.49 -7.49
CA VAL A 39 -0.69 22.61 -6.79
C VAL A 39 0.31 21.66 -7.41
N ILE A 40 1.29 21.34 -6.65
CA ILE A 40 2.41 20.55 -7.07
C ILE A 40 1.99 19.21 -7.64
N PRO A 41 2.59 18.74 -8.72
CA PRO A 41 2.30 17.40 -9.24
C PRO A 41 2.68 16.36 -8.20
N PRO A 42 2.10 15.18 -8.31
CA PRO A 42 2.37 14.14 -7.33
C PRO A 42 3.85 13.80 -7.29
N SER A 43 4.31 13.58 -6.09
CA SER A 43 5.68 13.15 -5.88
C SER A 43 5.75 11.65 -6.06
N SER A 44 6.82 11.22 -6.69
CA SER A 44 7.11 9.81 -6.81
C SER A 44 8.54 9.59 -6.44
N TYR A 45 8.79 8.63 -5.57
CA TYR A 45 10.15 8.32 -5.22
C TYR A 45 10.24 6.88 -4.75
N SER A 46 11.46 6.38 -4.73
CA SER A 46 11.74 5.01 -4.31
C SER A 46 12.86 5.00 -3.30
N HIS A 47 12.77 4.11 -2.37
CA HIS A 47 13.84 3.85 -1.41
C HIS A 47 14.13 2.37 -1.42
N THR A 48 15.39 2.02 -1.44
CA THR A 48 15.82 0.63 -1.57
C THR A 48 16.75 0.26 -0.44
N GLY A 49 17.07 -1.03 -0.37
CA GLY A 49 18.08 -1.48 0.57
C GLY A 49 17.59 -1.79 1.96
N PHE A 50 16.31 -2.04 2.11
CA PHE A 50 15.78 -2.38 3.42
C PHE A 50 15.90 -3.88 3.65
N ALA A 51 16.13 -4.26 4.90
CA ALA A 51 16.30 -5.66 5.24
C ALA A 51 14.99 -6.42 5.29
N SER A 52 13.88 -5.74 5.52
CA SER A 52 12.60 -6.40 5.67
C SER A 52 11.47 -5.46 5.32
N VAL A 53 10.28 -6.03 5.18
CA VAL A 53 9.09 -5.22 4.96
C VAL A 53 8.85 -4.31 6.15
N ALA A 54 9.08 -4.81 7.37
CA ALA A 54 8.89 -4.00 8.56
C ALA A 54 9.78 -2.77 8.54
N ASP A 55 11.00 -2.93 8.07
CA ASP A 55 11.90 -1.77 7.96
C ASP A 55 11.37 -0.77 6.96
N CYS A 56 10.83 -1.24 5.86
CA CYS A 56 10.18 -0.36 4.90
C CYS A 56 9.05 0.42 5.56
N LEU A 57 8.23 -0.28 6.33
CA LEU A 57 7.08 0.37 6.95
C LEU A 57 7.50 1.42 7.96
N ARG A 58 8.57 1.16 8.71
CA ARG A 58 9.08 2.17 9.63
C ARG A 58 9.51 3.43 8.88
N ASP A 59 10.18 3.23 7.77
CA ASP A 59 10.64 4.37 7.00
C ASP A 59 9.48 5.12 6.37
N ILE A 60 8.47 4.40 5.89
CA ILE A 60 7.28 5.02 5.35
C ILE A 60 6.60 5.89 6.40
N ALA A 61 6.46 5.37 7.61
CA ALA A 61 5.81 6.13 8.67
C ALA A 61 6.57 7.40 8.97
N ARG A 62 7.90 7.32 8.96
CA ARG A 62 8.71 8.50 9.19
C ARG A 62 8.59 9.49 8.05
N ALA A 63 8.61 9.01 6.83
CA ALA A 63 8.62 9.89 5.68
C ALA A 63 7.26 10.54 5.42
N LEU A 64 6.19 9.82 5.65
CA LEU A 64 4.86 10.30 5.27
C LEU A 64 4.01 10.76 6.45
N GLY A 65 4.42 10.43 7.66
CA GLY A 65 3.57 10.65 8.83
C GLY A 65 3.28 12.11 9.13
N GLY A 66 4.07 13.03 8.61
CA GLY A 66 3.82 14.44 8.83
C GLY A 66 2.75 15.01 7.93
N ASN A 67 2.45 14.34 6.83
CA ASN A 67 1.54 14.88 5.83
C ASN A 67 0.30 14.03 5.62
N PHE A 68 0.35 12.76 5.97
CA PHE A 68 -0.76 11.86 5.72
C PHE A 68 -1.01 11.01 6.97
N SER A 69 -2.24 10.55 7.12
CA SER A 69 -2.58 9.68 8.22
C SER A 69 -2.84 8.24 7.78
N ARG A 70 -3.14 8.03 6.51
CA ARG A 70 -3.43 6.70 5.98
C ARG A 70 -2.79 6.54 4.61
N ILE A 71 -2.52 5.32 4.25
CA ILE A 71 -1.96 5.00 2.95
C ILE A 71 -2.67 3.79 2.36
N TYR A 72 -2.64 3.69 1.03
CA TYR A 72 -3.00 2.46 0.33
C TYR A 72 -1.70 1.68 0.14
N VAL A 73 -1.77 0.38 0.34
CA VAL A 73 -0.58 -0.46 0.28
C VAL A 73 -0.73 -1.50 -0.82
N ARG A 74 0.31 -1.63 -1.62
CA ARG A 74 0.45 -2.71 -2.58
C ARG A 74 1.71 -3.47 -2.23
N LEU A 75 1.65 -4.78 -2.32
CA LEU A 75 2.78 -5.62 -2.02
C LEU A 75 3.00 -6.56 -3.20
N GLU A 76 4.17 -6.48 -3.81
CA GLU A 76 4.52 -7.26 -4.99
C GLU A 76 3.46 -7.14 -6.08
N GLY A 77 2.94 -5.94 -6.26
CA GLY A 77 1.97 -5.69 -7.30
C GLY A 77 0.53 -6.00 -6.94
N HIS A 78 0.27 -6.45 -5.72
CA HIS A 78 -1.09 -6.81 -5.29
C HIS A 78 -1.61 -5.84 -4.26
N CYS A 79 -2.85 -5.42 -4.40
CA CYS A 79 -3.47 -4.53 -3.44
C CYS A 79 -3.73 -5.29 -2.15
N VAL A 80 -3.25 -4.77 -1.04
CA VAL A 80 -3.46 -5.41 0.25
C VAL A 80 -4.15 -4.49 1.24
N GLY A 81 -4.77 -3.40 0.74
CA GLY A 81 -5.65 -2.60 1.56
C GLY A 81 -5.04 -1.30 2.03
N GLU A 82 -5.68 -0.74 3.01
CA GLU A 82 -5.26 0.54 3.58
C GLU A 82 -4.72 0.33 4.98
N ARG A 83 -3.84 1.22 5.39
CA ARG A 83 -3.31 1.17 6.74
C ARG A 83 -3.15 2.58 7.29
N ASP A 84 -3.35 2.72 8.59
CA ASP A 84 -3.04 3.96 9.27
C ASP A 84 -1.54 4.04 9.46
N ILE A 85 -0.99 5.21 9.22
CA ILE A 85 0.43 5.40 9.41
C ILE A 85 0.81 5.21 10.88
N ALA A 86 -0.11 5.52 11.77
CA ALA A 86 0.15 5.30 13.19
C ALA A 86 0.40 3.82 13.49
N GLU A 87 -0.29 2.92 12.78
CA GLU A 87 -0.05 1.49 12.95
C GLU A 87 1.34 1.10 12.49
N LEU A 88 1.79 1.68 11.39
CA LEU A 88 3.13 1.38 10.89
C LEU A 88 4.19 1.81 11.88
N ARG A 89 3.96 2.93 12.55
CA ARG A 89 4.90 3.43 13.51
C ARG A 89 4.89 2.61 14.79
N LYS A 90 3.71 2.18 15.19
CA LYS A 90 3.54 1.52 16.47
C LYS A 90 3.93 0.05 16.42
N ALA A 91 3.56 -0.65 15.36
CA ALA A 91 3.78 -2.09 15.29
C ALA A 91 4.12 -2.51 13.87
N PRO A 92 5.26 -2.06 13.34
CA PRO A 92 5.61 -2.38 11.97
C PRO A 92 5.77 -3.86 11.72
N ASP A 93 6.25 -4.62 12.69
CA ASP A 93 6.42 -6.06 12.49
C ASP A 93 5.09 -6.76 12.34
N ILE A 94 4.12 -6.36 13.13
CA ILE A 94 2.80 -6.97 13.06
C ILE A 94 2.13 -6.62 11.74
N VAL A 95 2.20 -5.36 11.36
CA VAL A 95 1.60 -4.92 10.10
C VAL A 95 2.28 -5.63 8.93
N ALA A 96 3.60 -5.76 8.97
CA ALA A 96 4.30 -6.45 7.90
C ALA A 96 3.82 -7.89 7.76
N ALA A 97 3.65 -8.58 8.87
CA ALA A 97 3.17 -9.95 8.82
C ALA A 97 1.77 -10.03 8.25
N GLU A 98 0.92 -9.08 8.64
CA GLU A 98 -0.44 -9.04 8.12
C GLU A 98 -0.48 -8.78 6.64
N LEU A 99 0.31 -7.82 6.18
CA LEU A 99 0.34 -7.50 4.76
C LEU A 99 0.85 -8.67 3.94
N GLN A 100 1.86 -9.36 4.44
CA GLN A 100 2.39 -10.50 3.72
C GLN A 100 1.39 -11.66 3.69
N ALA A 101 0.64 -11.85 4.76
CA ALA A 101 -0.40 -12.87 4.77
C ALA A 101 -1.51 -12.52 3.79
N LEU A 102 -1.90 -11.25 3.74
CA LEU A 102 -2.92 -10.82 2.80
C LEU A 102 -2.44 -10.99 1.37
N CYS A 103 -1.19 -10.69 1.10
CA CYS A 103 -0.65 -10.85 -0.24
C CYS A 103 -0.70 -12.31 -0.67
N ARG A 104 -0.32 -13.21 0.23
CA ARG A 104 -0.38 -14.63 -0.09
C ARG A 104 -1.81 -15.09 -0.36
N ALA A 105 -2.76 -14.54 0.41
CA ALA A 105 -4.16 -14.88 0.20
C ALA A 105 -4.66 -14.39 -1.15
N VAL A 106 -4.26 -13.19 -1.54
CA VAL A 106 -4.66 -12.64 -2.82
C VAL A 106 -4.09 -13.48 -3.95
N ILE A 107 -2.83 -13.87 -3.84
CA ILE A 107 -2.21 -14.70 -4.86
C ILE A 107 -2.90 -16.05 -4.96
N ALA A 108 -3.22 -16.66 -3.84
CA ALA A 108 -3.90 -17.95 -3.85
C ALA A 108 -5.27 -17.83 -4.50
N GLU A 109 -5.97 -16.75 -4.20
CA GLU A 109 -7.28 -16.54 -4.80
C GLU A 109 -7.19 -16.35 -6.30
N GLN A 110 -6.20 -15.62 -6.75
CA GLN A 110 -6.01 -15.43 -8.17
C GLN A 110 -5.68 -16.73 -8.89
N GLN A 111 -4.90 -17.56 -8.27
CA GLN A 111 -4.56 -18.84 -8.86
C GLN A 111 -5.79 -19.73 -8.99
N LYS A 112 -6.65 -19.71 -7.99
CA LYS A 112 -7.90 -20.46 -8.07
C LYS A 112 -8.76 -19.96 -9.21
N GLN A 113 -8.87 -18.66 -9.34
CA GLN A 113 -9.69 -18.09 -10.39
C GLN A 113 -9.12 -18.39 -11.76
N GLN A 114 -7.81 -18.43 -11.89
CA GLN A 114 -7.21 -18.77 -13.17
C GLN A 114 -7.54 -20.21 -13.56
N GLN A 115 -7.52 -21.11 -12.62
CA GLN A 115 -7.87 -22.48 -12.91
C GLN A 115 -9.31 -22.60 -13.37
N GLN A 116 -10.19 -21.82 -12.76
CA GLN A 116 -11.57 -21.82 -13.19
C GLN A 116 -11.74 -21.19 -14.54
N GLN A 117 -10.98 -20.16 -14.82
CA GLN A 117 -11.08 -19.48 -16.09
C GLN A 117 -10.67 -20.37 -17.26
N GLU A 118 -9.74 -21.24 -17.02
CA GLU A 118 -9.35 -22.15 -18.08
C GLU A 118 -10.52 -22.98 -18.55
N GLN A 119 -11.49 -23.16 -17.69
CA GLN A 119 -12.66 -23.94 -18.05
C GLN A 119 -13.79 -23.07 -18.54
N SER A 120 -13.94 -21.87 -18.07
CA SER A 120 -15.11 -21.08 -18.36
C SER A 120 -14.85 -19.72 -18.96
N GLU A 121 -13.62 -19.35 -19.16
CA GLU A 121 -13.31 -18.09 -19.83
C GLU A 121 -13.85 -16.89 -19.10
N VAL A 122 -13.65 -16.82 -17.83
CA VAL A 122 -14.15 -15.71 -17.05
C VAL A 122 -13.18 -14.56 -17.09
N THR A 123 -13.69 -13.35 -16.97
CA THR A 123 -12.87 -12.16 -16.93
C THR A 123 -11.90 -12.19 -15.79
N THR A 124 -10.72 -11.67 -16.01
CA THR A 124 -9.70 -11.61 -14.98
C THR A 124 -10.01 -10.51 -13.99
N PRO A 125 -10.07 -10.80 -12.72
CA PRO A 125 -10.28 -9.77 -11.71
C PRO A 125 -9.00 -8.99 -11.46
N ARG A 126 -9.15 -7.84 -10.84
CA ARG A 126 -7.99 -7.07 -10.43
C ARG A 126 -8.34 -6.14 -9.30
N CYS A 127 -7.35 -5.51 -8.76
CA CYS A 127 -7.49 -4.63 -7.62
C CYS A 127 -8.47 -3.52 -7.82
#